data_62da33ac2f41ae35cbcd5267a996e347
#
_entry.id   62da33ac2f41ae35cbcd5267a996e347
#
_cell.length_a   1.000
_cell.length_b   1.000
_cell.length_c   1.000
_cell.angle_alpha   90.00
_cell.angle_beta   90.00
_cell.angle_gamma   90.00
#
_symmetry.space_group_name_H-M   'P 1'
#
loop_
_entity.id
_entity.type
_entity.pdbx_description
1 polymer ?
#
loop_
_entity_poly.entity_id
_entity_poly.type
_entity_poly.pdbx_seq_one_letter_code
_entity_poly.pdbx_strand_id
1 'polypeptide(L)'
;MQSIFIAGNLAADCETIQGKEGAEFLKFNVAVNNGQDEKPTYYSCRMRKTGVADHLKKGRFVAVSGDLKVSTNEKEEKTYVNLDVWVNRLDVSPIAKEG
;
A
#
# COMPACT_ATOMS: atom_id res chain seq x y z
N MET A 1 16.22 8.44 5.04
CA MET A 1 14.81 8.17 5.32
C MET A 1 13.93 9.18 4.61
N GLN A 2 12.91 8.71 3.93
CA GLN A 2 11.96 9.57 3.25
C GLN A 2 10.57 9.29 3.80
N SER A 3 9.92 10.32 4.27
CA SER A 3 8.56 10.19 4.77
C SER A 3 7.58 10.51 3.67
N ILE A 4 6.49 9.77 3.63
CA ILE A 4 5.46 9.98 2.62
C ILE A 4 4.09 9.85 3.26
N PHE A 5 3.14 10.60 2.72
CA PHE A 5 1.73 10.46 3.06
C PHE A 5 0.96 10.28 1.77
N ILE A 6 0.19 9.20 1.70
CA ILE A 6 -0.60 8.92 0.52
C ILE A 6 -2.01 8.55 0.93
N ALA A 7 -2.94 8.78 0.03
CA ALA A 7 -4.33 8.38 0.23
C ALA A 7 -4.85 7.82 -1.07
N GLY A 8 -5.54 6.72 -0.99
CA GLY A 8 -6.06 6.07 -2.17
C GLY A 8 -6.86 4.84 -1.82
N ASN A 9 -7.16 4.05 -2.82
CA ASN A 9 -7.98 2.86 -2.64
C ASN A 9 -7.13 1.62 -2.75
N LEU A 10 -7.50 0.60 -1.99
CA LEU A 10 -6.80 -0.66 -2.08
C LEU A 10 -7.10 -1.34 -3.40
N ALA A 11 -6.04 -1.78 -4.06
CA ALA A 11 -6.17 -2.44 -5.36
C ALA A 11 -6.68 -3.86 -5.22
N ALA A 12 -6.48 -4.45 -4.04
CA ALA A 12 -6.91 -5.80 -3.76
C ALA A 12 -6.99 -5.96 -2.24
N ASP A 13 -7.52 -7.09 -1.78
CA ASP A 13 -7.52 -7.39 -0.36
C ASP A 13 -6.08 -7.48 0.12
N CYS A 14 -5.86 -7.12 1.38
CA CYS A 14 -4.52 -7.24 1.93
C CYS A 14 -4.15 -8.72 2.11
N GLU A 15 -2.84 -8.95 2.21
CA GLU A 15 -2.30 -10.28 2.44
C GLU A 15 -1.53 -10.28 3.74
N THR A 16 -1.60 -11.40 4.44
CA THR A 16 -0.75 -11.59 5.61
C THR A 16 0.46 -12.39 5.18
N ILE A 17 1.63 -11.83 5.45
CA ILE A 17 2.89 -12.46 5.04
C ILE A 17 3.65 -12.86 6.28
N GLN A 18 4.16 -14.09 6.26
CA GLN A 18 5.00 -14.61 7.34
C GLN A 18 6.43 -14.17 7.10
N GLY A 19 6.98 -13.44 8.06
CA GLY A 19 8.37 -13.06 8.03
C GLY A 19 9.21 -14.08 8.75
N LYS A 20 10.46 -13.73 8.96
CA LYS A 20 11.38 -14.58 9.70
C LYS A 20 10.98 -14.63 11.17
N GLU A 21 11.22 -15.76 11.78
CA GLU A 21 11.01 -15.95 13.21
C GLU A 21 9.56 -15.76 13.64
N GLY A 22 8.65 -16.09 12.74
CA GLY A 22 7.24 -16.05 13.10
C GLY A 22 6.59 -14.68 13.03
N ALA A 23 7.32 -13.66 12.63
CA ALA A 23 6.74 -12.33 12.50
C ALA A 23 5.74 -12.32 11.36
N GLU A 24 4.67 -11.55 11.55
CA GLU A 24 3.66 -11.39 10.52
C GLU A 24 3.55 -9.94 10.10
N PHE A 25 3.34 -9.74 8.81
CA PHE A 25 3.15 -8.42 8.24
C PHE A 25 1.89 -8.43 7.40
N LEU A 26 1.27 -7.27 7.30
CA LEU A 26 0.25 -7.05 6.29
C LEU A 26 0.88 -6.39 5.09
N LYS A 27 0.52 -6.87 3.93
CA LYS A 27 0.96 -6.27 2.68
C LYS A 27 -0.25 -5.90 1.86
N PHE A 28 -0.27 -4.68 1.35
CA PHE A 28 -1.37 -4.22 0.52
C PHE A 28 -0.88 -3.17 -0.43
N ASN A 29 -1.57 -3.03 -1.55
CA ASN A 29 -1.23 -2.05 -2.56
C ASN A 29 -2.27 -0.95 -2.56
N VAL A 30 -1.78 0.28 -2.56
CA VAL A 30 -2.65 1.45 -2.57
C VAL A 30 -2.54 2.11 -3.94
N ALA A 31 -3.67 2.28 -4.59
CA ALA A 31 -3.73 2.97 -5.87
C ALA A 31 -4.08 4.42 -5.61
N VAL A 32 -3.15 5.30 -5.92
CA VAL A 32 -3.33 6.73 -5.72
C VAL A 32 -3.73 7.35 -7.04
N ASN A 33 -4.87 8.00 -7.05
CA ASN A 33 -5.41 8.61 -8.25
C ASN A 33 -4.64 9.89 -8.57
N ASN A 34 -4.16 10.00 -9.79
CA ASN A 34 -3.36 11.15 -10.20
C ASN A 34 -4.16 12.15 -11.02
N GLY A 35 -5.46 11.91 -11.14
CA GLY A 35 -6.31 12.81 -11.89
C GLY A 35 -6.98 12.11 -13.03
N GLN A 36 -7.84 12.84 -13.70
CA GLN A 36 -8.57 12.31 -14.83
C GLN A 36 -7.62 11.95 -15.97
N ASP A 37 -7.84 10.82 -16.59
CA ASP A 37 -7.05 10.37 -17.73
C ASP A 37 -5.60 10.03 -17.42
N GLU A 38 -5.25 9.99 -16.13
CA GLU A 38 -3.91 9.60 -15.72
C GLU A 38 -3.96 8.24 -15.06
N LYS A 39 -2.92 7.45 -15.29
CA LYS A 39 -2.82 6.17 -14.63
C LYS A 39 -2.54 6.36 -13.15
N PRO A 40 -3.13 5.53 -12.29
CA PRO A 40 -2.84 5.66 -10.87
C PRO A 40 -1.41 5.25 -10.56
N THR A 41 -0.91 5.76 -9.45
CA THR A 41 0.37 5.33 -8.92
C THR A 41 0.11 4.28 -7.87
N TYR A 42 0.81 3.16 -7.96
CA TYR A 42 0.63 2.07 -7.01
C TYR A 42 1.78 2.05 -6.02
N TYR A 43 1.43 1.99 -4.75
CA TYR A 43 2.41 1.88 -3.68
C TYR A 43 2.23 0.55 -2.99
N SER A 44 3.34 -0.15 -2.79
CA SER A 44 3.33 -1.40 -2.06
C SER A 44 3.57 -1.08 -0.60
N CYS A 45 2.59 -1.36 0.25
CA CYS A 45 2.65 -0.98 1.65
C CYS A 45 2.76 -2.22 2.52
N ARG A 46 3.55 -2.11 3.58
CA ARG A 46 3.71 -3.18 4.56
C ARG A 46 3.60 -2.58 5.95
N MET A 47 2.96 -3.31 6.83
CA MET A 47 2.87 -2.87 8.22
C MET A 47 2.83 -4.08 9.14
N ARG A 48 3.31 -3.88 10.35
CA ARG A 48 3.39 -4.97 11.31
C ARG A 48 2.08 -5.31 11.97
N LYS A 49 1.21 -4.33 12.13
CA LYS A 49 -0.07 -4.58 12.76
C LYS A 49 -0.96 -5.43 11.88
N THR A 50 -1.43 -6.54 12.38
CA THR A 50 -2.28 -7.43 11.60
C THR A 50 -3.75 -7.35 12.02
N GLY A 51 -4.05 -6.66 13.11
CA GLY A 51 -5.42 -6.60 13.63
C GLY A 51 -6.40 -5.86 12.75
N VAL A 52 -5.92 -5.11 11.76
CA VAL A 52 -6.79 -4.36 10.87
C VAL A 52 -7.06 -5.07 9.55
N ALA A 53 -6.59 -6.31 9.43
CA ALA A 53 -6.68 -7.03 8.15
C ALA A 53 -8.11 -7.11 7.63
N ASP A 54 -9.08 -7.28 8.52
CA ASP A 54 -10.48 -7.40 8.11
C ASP A 54 -11.02 -6.13 7.48
N HIS A 55 -10.36 -5.01 7.71
CA HIS A 55 -10.80 -3.74 7.15
C HIS A 55 -10.09 -3.39 5.85
N LEU A 56 -9.07 -4.15 5.49
CA LEU A 56 -8.27 -3.84 4.32
C LEU A 56 -8.68 -4.70 3.14
N LYS A 57 -9.83 -4.34 2.58
CA LYS A 57 -10.41 -5.07 1.46
C LYS A 57 -10.34 -4.23 0.20
N LYS A 58 -10.39 -4.90 -0.93
CA LYS A 58 -10.35 -4.24 -2.21
C LYS A 58 -11.33 -3.10 -2.30
N GLY A 59 -10.88 -1.96 -2.78
CA GLY A 59 -11.71 -0.80 -2.97
C GLY A 59 -11.82 0.12 -1.78
N ARG A 60 -11.33 -0.33 -0.61
CA ARG A 60 -11.41 0.50 0.59
C ARG A 60 -10.48 1.69 0.47
N PHE A 61 -10.96 2.84 0.91
CA PHE A 61 -10.13 4.04 0.90
C PHE A 61 -9.30 4.12 2.18
N VAL A 62 -8.01 4.35 2.02
CA VAL A 62 -7.10 4.41 3.15
C VAL A 62 -6.15 5.60 3.00
N ALA A 63 -5.66 6.08 4.13
CA ALA A 63 -4.60 7.08 4.17
C ALA A 63 -3.45 6.48 4.94
N VAL A 64 -2.27 6.58 4.38
CA VAL A 64 -1.08 5.89 4.89
C VAL A 64 0.05 6.87 5.03
N SER A 65 0.73 6.83 6.18
CA SER A 65 1.98 7.56 6.38
C SER A 65 3.06 6.56 6.69
N GLY A 66 4.25 6.80 6.19
CA GLY A 66 5.34 5.90 6.48
C GLY A 66 6.62 6.31 5.80
N ASP A 67 7.54 5.37 5.77
CA ASP A 67 8.84 5.57 5.16
C ASP A 67 8.81 5.00 3.75
N LEU A 68 9.19 5.83 2.79
CA LEU A 68 9.21 5.45 1.39
C LEU A 68 10.59 4.98 1.00
N LYS A 69 10.62 3.86 0.31
CA LYS A 69 11.85 3.38 -0.30
C LYS A 69 11.57 3.18 -1.78
N VAL A 70 12.37 3.84 -2.59
CA VAL A 70 12.25 3.76 -4.04
C VAL A 70 13.39 2.91 -4.55
N SER A 71 13.06 1.92 -5.37
CA SER A 71 14.07 1.09 -6.00
C SER A 71 13.68 0.87 -7.44
N THR A 72 14.66 0.52 -8.25
CA THR A 72 14.42 0.24 -9.65
C THR A 72 14.85 -1.19 -9.95
N ASN A 73 14.22 -1.75 -10.93
CA ASN A 73 14.49 -3.11 -11.35
C ASN A 73 14.43 -3.14 -12.86
N GLU A 74 15.49 -3.66 -13.47
CA GLU A 74 15.53 -3.79 -14.92
C GLU A 74 15.23 -5.22 -15.30
N LYS A 75 14.30 -5.39 -16.22
CA LYS A 75 13.95 -6.70 -16.70
C LYS A 75 13.53 -6.57 -18.15
N GLU A 76 14.19 -7.35 -19.02
CA GLU A 76 13.86 -7.38 -20.44
C GLU A 76 13.93 -5.99 -21.05
N GLU A 77 14.97 -5.25 -20.73
CA GLU A 77 15.23 -3.92 -21.26
C GLU A 77 14.22 -2.87 -20.82
N LYS A 78 13.44 -3.19 -19.81
CA LYS A 78 12.51 -2.23 -19.22
C LYS A 78 12.91 -1.96 -17.80
N THR A 79 12.75 -0.72 -17.40
CA THR A 79 13.03 -0.31 -16.03
C THR A 79 11.73 -0.16 -15.28
N TYR A 80 11.63 -0.84 -14.16
CA TYR A 80 10.46 -0.75 -13.30
C TYR A 80 10.85 -0.02 -12.03
N VAL A 81 9.97 0.86 -11.59
CA VAL A 81 10.17 1.59 -10.35
C VAL A 81 9.28 0.97 -9.29
N ASN A 82 9.90 0.60 -8.18
CA ASN A 82 9.16 0.03 -7.05
C ASN A 82 9.05 1.07 -5.96
N LEU A 83 7.82 1.33 -5.53
CA LEU A 83 7.53 2.30 -4.48
C LEU A 83 7.03 1.53 -3.28
N ASP A 84 7.92 1.33 -2.32
CA ASP A 84 7.62 0.55 -1.13
C ASP A 84 7.47 1.46 0.06
N VAL A 85 6.42 1.26 0.85
CA VAL A 85 6.14 2.09 2.01
C VAL A 85 6.08 1.20 3.24
N TRP A 86 6.91 1.52 4.23
CA TRP A 86 6.81 0.89 5.54
C TRP A 86 5.90 1.76 6.37
N VAL A 87 4.71 1.25 6.66
CA VAL A 87 3.62 2.05 7.22
C VAL A 87 3.84 2.30 8.70
N ASN A 88 3.81 3.56 9.09
CA ASN A 88 3.84 3.96 10.49
C ASN A 88 2.44 4.26 11.00
N ARG A 89 1.58 4.77 10.13
CA ARG A 89 0.24 5.14 10.52
C ARG A 89 -0.71 4.83 9.38
N LEU A 90 -1.84 4.24 9.73
CA LEU A 90 -2.87 3.87 8.77
C LEU A 90 -4.21 4.36 9.27
N ASP A 91 -4.93 5.07 8.42
CA ASP A 91 -6.30 5.46 8.68
C ASP A 91 -7.18 4.84 7.61
N VAL A 92 -8.20 4.11 8.04
CA VAL A 92 -9.11 3.43 7.13
C VAL A 92 -10.43 4.17 7.17
N SER A 93 -11.00 4.41 6.00
CA SER A 93 -12.30 5.06 5.93
C SER A 93 -13.31 4.28 6.76
N PRO A 94 -14.03 4.93 7.66
CA PRO A 94 -14.97 4.22 8.52
C PRO A 94 -16.19 3.73 7.77
N ILE A 95 -16.47 4.29 6.61
CA ILE A 95 -17.64 3.92 5.85
C ILE A 95 -17.22 3.27 4.56
N ALA A 96 -17.73 2.07 4.32
CA ALA A 96 -17.46 1.38 3.08
C ALA A 96 -18.03 2.22 1.94
N LYS A 97 -17.29 2.29 0.86
CA LYS A 97 -17.69 3.08 -0.26
C LYS A 97 -18.96 2.52 -0.88
N GLU A 98 -19.92 3.37 -1.03
CA GLU A 98 -21.14 3.00 -1.70
C GLU A 98 -20.95 3.11 -3.19
N GLY A 99 -21.21 2.09 -3.85
CA GLY A 99 -21.09 1.97 -5.30
C GLY A 99 -21.00 3.24 -6.07
#